data_bd80c758a5a1e572170190cfb24a5ded
#
_entry.id   bd80c758a5a1e572170190cfb24a5ded
#
_cell.length_a   1.000
_cell.length_b   1.000
_cell.length_c   1.000
_cell.angle_alpha   90.00
_cell.angle_beta   90.00
_cell.angle_gamma   90.00
#
_symmetry.space_group_name_H-M   'P 1'
#
loop_
_entity.id
_entity.type
_entity.pdbx_description
1 polymer ?
#
loop_
_entity_poly.entity_id
_entity_poly.type
_entity_poly.pdbx_seq_one_letter_code
_entity_poly.pdbx_strand_id
1 'polypeptide(L)' 'MSFTDDEYFEVIQKNKMVKDAYESIKVICKNLQNDTNCPDGDVDYFLEFIAGKWKE' A
#
# COMPACT_ATOMS: atom_id res chain seq x y z
N MET A 1 -9.51 -6.85 13.05
CA MET A 1 -8.76 -5.91 13.90
C MET A 1 -8.32 -4.74 13.05
N SER A 2 -8.58 -3.54 13.48
CA SER A 2 -8.15 -2.35 12.75
C SER A 2 -7.26 -1.49 13.62
N PHE A 3 -6.15 -1.06 13.03
CA PHE A 3 -5.23 -0.13 13.66
C PHE A 3 -5.52 1.29 13.19
N THR A 4 -5.25 2.25 14.05
CA THR A 4 -5.23 3.64 13.62
C THR A 4 -3.97 3.90 12.79
N ASP A 5 -3.94 5.03 12.07
CA ASP A 5 -2.76 5.40 11.29
C ASP A 5 -1.51 5.51 12.16
N ASP A 6 -1.65 6.05 13.37
CA ASP A 6 -0.52 6.19 14.30
C ASP A 6 0.01 4.81 14.72
N GLU A 7 -0.88 3.86 14.97
CA GLU A 7 -0.49 2.50 15.32
C GLU A 7 0.26 1.83 14.17
N TYR A 8 -0.20 2.02 12.93
CA TYR A 8 0.50 1.49 11.77
C TYR A 8 1.90 2.09 11.63
N PHE A 9 2.04 3.39 11.83
CA PHE A 9 3.37 4.01 11.77
C PHE A 9 4.31 3.45 12.83
N GLU A 10 3.81 3.16 14.03
CA GLU A 10 4.63 2.50 15.05
C GLU A 10 5.07 1.11 14.61
N VAL A 11 4.16 0.31 14.08
CA VAL A 11 4.47 -1.04 13.61
C VAL A 11 5.49 -0.99 12.48
N ILE A 12 5.33 -0.05 11.55
CA ILE A 12 6.27 0.13 10.44
C ILE A 12 7.68 0.44 10.97
N GLN A 13 7.79 1.26 12.00
CA GLN A 13 9.09 1.62 12.57
C GLN A 13 9.75 0.47 13.33
N LYS A 14 8.95 -0.40 13.94
CA LYS A 14 9.45 -1.47 14.81
C LYS A 14 9.63 -2.81 14.11
N ASN A 15 8.92 -3.03 13.01
CA ASN A 15 8.94 -4.31 12.31
C ASN A 15 9.49 -4.12 10.91
N LYS A 16 10.68 -4.67 10.66
CA LYS A 16 11.36 -4.51 9.38
C LYS A 16 10.55 -5.06 8.22
N MET A 17 9.90 -6.21 8.40
CA MET A 17 9.11 -6.82 7.33
C MET A 17 7.92 -5.93 6.94
N VAL A 18 7.26 -5.35 7.93
CA VAL A 18 6.15 -4.44 7.69
C VAL A 18 6.64 -3.16 6.99
N LYS A 19 7.78 -2.65 7.42
CA LYS A 19 8.39 -1.48 6.79
C LYS A 19 8.75 -1.75 5.34
N ASP A 20 9.37 -2.90 5.07
CA ASP A 20 9.75 -3.28 3.72
C ASP A 20 8.52 -3.43 2.82
N ALA A 21 7.46 -4.06 3.32
CA ALA A 21 6.22 -4.20 2.58
C ALA A 21 5.59 -2.83 2.29
N TYR A 22 5.57 -1.95 3.26
CA TYR A 22 5.03 -0.61 3.11
C TYR A 22 5.76 0.16 2.00
N GLU A 23 7.08 0.15 2.05
CA GLU A 23 7.88 0.88 1.05
C GLU A 23 7.77 0.25 -0.33
N SER A 24 7.75 -1.08 -0.41
CA SER A 24 7.61 -1.79 -1.67
C SER A 24 6.26 -1.48 -2.33
N ILE A 25 5.19 -1.46 -1.57
CA ILE A 25 3.86 -1.13 -2.10
C ILE A 25 3.84 0.31 -2.61
N LYS A 26 4.47 1.23 -1.90
CA LYS A 26 4.55 2.62 -2.35
C LYS A 26 5.29 2.74 -3.68
N VAL A 27 6.41 2.06 -3.82
CA VAL A 27 7.19 2.07 -5.05
C VAL A 27 6.39 1.47 -6.21
N ILE A 28 5.71 0.35 -5.96
CA ILE A 28 4.87 -0.28 -6.99
C ILE A 28 3.75 0.66 -7.44
N CYS A 29 3.11 1.35 -6.52
CA CYS A 29 2.07 2.33 -6.86
C CYS A 29 2.63 3.46 -7.72
N LYS A 30 3.81 3.98 -7.38
CA LYS A 30 4.46 5.02 -8.16
C LYS A 30 4.80 4.54 -9.58
N ASN A 31 5.32 3.33 -9.69
CA ASN A 31 5.65 2.75 -10.99
C ASN A 31 4.42 2.54 -11.84
N LEU A 32 3.34 2.03 -11.24
CA LEU A 32 2.07 1.87 -11.93
C LEU A 32 1.57 3.20 -12.48
N GLN A 33 1.63 4.24 -11.67
CA GLN A 33 1.18 5.57 -12.05
C GLN A 33 2.03 6.13 -13.19
N ASN A 34 3.35 5.93 -13.14
CA ASN A 34 4.25 6.39 -14.19
C ASN A 34 4.01 5.66 -15.51
N ASP A 35 3.79 4.34 -15.47
CA ASP A 35 3.61 3.53 -16.67
C ASP A 35 2.27 3.79 -17.35
N THR A 36 1.23 3.99 -16.56
CA THR A 36 -0.14 4.13 -17.08
C THR A 36 -0.59 5.59 -17.15
N ASN A 37 0.15 6.47 -16.48
CA ASN A 37 -0.19 7.90 -16.38
C ASN A 37 -1.58 8.10 -15.77
N CYS A 38 -1.99 7.23 -14.84
CA CYS A 38 -3.30 7.32 -14.21
C CYS A 38 -3.30 8.29 -13.03
N PRO A 39 -4.46 8.87 -12.68
CA PRO A 39 -4.56 9.75 -11.52
C PRO A 39 -4.50 8.98 -10.20
N ASP A 40 -4.27 9.70 -9.12
CA ASP A 40 -4.15 9.10 -7.77
C ASP A 40 -5.38 8.26 -7.40
N GLY A 41 -6.58 8.73 -7.78
CA GLY A 41 -7.81 8.00 -7.47
C GLY A 41 -7.87 6.61 -8.09
N ASP A 42 -7.26 6.42 -9.26
CA ASP A 42 -7.20 5.11 -9.90
C ASP A 42 -6.28 4.16 -9.14
N VAL A 43 -5.18 4.68 -8.61
CA VAL A 43 -4.28 3.87 -7.76
C VAL A 43 -5.00 3.45 -6.49
N ASP A 44 -5.73 4.35 -5.87
CA ASP A 44 -6.52 4.04 -4.66
C ASP A 44 -7.55 2.95 -4.95
N TYR A 45 -8.24 3.05 -6.07
CA TYR A 45 -9.21 2.04 -6.48
C TYR A 45 -8.56 0.68 -6.71
N PHE A 46 -7.40 0.67 -7.35
CA PHE A 46 -6.65 -0.55 -7.59
C PHE A 46 -6.24 -1.22 -6.27
N LEU A 47 -5.81 -0.44 -5.29
CA LEU A 47 -5.47 -0.97 -3.97
C LEU A 47 -6.69 -1.57 -3.28
N GLU A 48 -7.85 -0.95 -3.40
CA GLU A 48 -9.10 -1.49 -2.86
C GLU A 48 -9.47 -2.82 -3.54
N PHE A 49 -9.27 -2.89 -4.86
CA PHE A 49 -9.53 -4.11 -5.61
C PHE A 49 -8.65 -5.26 -5.09
N ILE A 50 -7.35 -4.99 -4.93
CA ILE A 50 -6.41 -5.99 -4.41
C ILE A 50 -6.77 -6.37 -2.99
N ALA A 51 -7.21 -5.42 -2.17
CA ALA A 51 -7.60 -5.69 -0.79
C ALA A 51 -8.68 -6.76 -0.69
N GLY A 52 -9.55 -6.85 -1.72
CA GLY A 52 -10.56 -7.89 -1.77
C GLY A 52 -10.11 -9.18 -2.44
N LYS A 53 -8.94 -9.22 -3.05
CA LYS A 53 -8.49 -10.35 -3.89
C LYS A 53 -7.26 -11.08 -3.39
N TRP A 54 -6.45 -10.49 -2.54
CA TRP A 54 -5.16 -11.08 -2.16
C TRP A 54 -5.28 -12.42 -1.44
N LYS A 55 -6.44 -12.73 -0.90
CA LYS A 55 -6.70 -13.99 -0.18
C LYS A 55 -7.11 -15.15 -1.09
N GLU A 56 -7.34 -14.87 -2.35
CA GLU A 56 -7.80 -15.88 -3.32
C GLU A 56 -6.66 -16.67 -3.93
#